data_070fed07016845e16b3b0982ae5e6d43
#
_entry.id   070fed07016845e16b3b0982ae5e6d43
#
_cell.length_a   1.000
_cell.length_b   1.000
_cell.length_c   1.000
_cell.angle_alpha   90.00
_cell.angle_beta   90.00
_cell.angle_gamma   90.00
#
_symmetry.space_group_name_H-M   'P 1'
#
loop_
_entity.id
_entity.type
_entity.pdbx_description
1 polymer ?
#
loop_
_entity_poly.entity_id
_entity_poly.type
_entity_poly.pdbx_seq_one_letter_code
_entity_poly.pdbx_strand_id
1 'polypeptide(L)'
;VIIVAGRVPCPMGVRYAYRMRLSSHSSEPDAPDSAQASWRVRDLMALMESWYPQATAQSWDRVGLIVGDPDAPVRSLLLALDPTAAIAEQAVAGPDSDGHPYDMVITHHPLLLHGASFLPVTDPKGAVVTRLIRAGVSLFNAHTNADIACEGVATALADLIGLRDTVPLEPCGVDAEGHEIGLGRVGTIEPTTLGAFADHVASVLPAGPTGLLVGGDEAMAVSRV
;
A
#
# COMPACT_ATOMS: atom_id res chain seq x y z
N VAL A 1 2.58 18.35 -3.89
CA VAL A 1 1.78 17.42 -3.07
C VAL A 1 2.44 17.30 -1.72
N ILE A 2 1.80 17.74 -0.64
CA ILE A 2 2.29 17.48 0.71
C ILE A 2 1.52 16.28 1.22
N ILE A 3 2.23 15.18 1.44
CA ILE A 3 1.69 13.97 2.04
C ILE A 3 1.95 14.05 3.54
N VAL A 4 0.90 14.23 4.34
CA VAL A 4 1.00 14.11 5.80
C VAL A 4 0.53 12.72 6.17
N ALA A 5 1.48 11.79 6.39
CA ALA A 5 1.18 10.47 6.89
C ALA A 5 1.10 10.50 8.43
N GLY A 6 -0.06 10.19 9.00
CA GLY A 6 -0.26 10.00 10.44
C GLY A 6 -0.68 8.56 10.74
N ARG A 7 -0.10 7.93 11.77
CA ARG A 7 -0.60 6.64 12.28
C ARG A 7 -1.98 6.85 12.88
N VAL A 8 -2.95 6.04 12.43
CA VAL A 8 -4.28 6.00 13.04
C VAL A 8 -4.33 4.82 14.01
N PRO A 9 -4.67 5.01 15.29
CA PRO A 9 -4.88 3.91 16.22
C PRO A 9 -6.02 3.03 15.71
N CYS A 10 -5.75 1.77 15.45
CA CYS A 10 -6.80 0.82 15.09
C CYS A 10 -7.14 -0.06 16.29
N PRO A 11 -8.38 -0.03 16.79
CA PRO A 11 -8.77 -0.71 18.04
C PRO A 11 -8.88 -2.24 17.94
N MET A 12 -8.73 -2.84 16.79
CA MET A 12 -8.98 -4.27 16.58
C MET A 12 -7.86 -4.99 15.81
N GLY A 13 -6.59 -4.80 16.19
CA GLY A 13 -5.51 -5.66 15.70
C GLY A 13 -5.13 -5.52 14.20
N VAL A 14 -5.68 -4.57 13.49
CA VAL A 14 -5.27 -4.19 12.13
C VAL A 14 -4.00 -3.37 12.24
N ARG A 15 -2.91 -3.84 11.63
CA ARG A 15 -1.58 -3.43 12.07
C ARG A 15 -1.13 -2.09 11.56
N TYR A 16 -1.60 -1.62 10.41
CA TYR A 16 -1.19 -0.34 9.85
C TYR A 16 -2.26 0.24 8.93
N ALA A 17 -2.81 1.38 9.33
CA ALA A 17 -3.53 2.27 8.47
C ALA A 17 -2.87 3.65 8.55
N TYR A 18 -2.67 4.29 7.41
CA TYR A 18 -2.10 5.62 7.32
C TYR A 18 -3.13 6.58 6.76
N ARG A 19 -3.26 7.75 7.41
CA ARG A 19 -4.09 8.85 6.92
C ARG A 19 -3.23 9.75 6.03
N MET A 20 -3.73 10.05 4.85
CA MET A 20 -3.14 11.05 3.96
C MET A 20 -4.16 12.16 3.68
N ARG A 21 -3.73 13.42 3.78
CA ARG A 21 -4.47 14.56 3.25
C ARG A 21 -3.76 15.05 1.98
N LEU A 22 -4.53 15.16 0.92
CA LEU A 22 -4.04 15.74 -0.33
C LEU A 22 -4.24 17.27 -0.25
N SER A 23 -3.15 18.03 -0.24
CA SER A 23 -3.18 19.47 -0.35
C SER A 23 -2.56 19.93 -1.65
N SER A 24 -3.26 20.76 -2.42
CA SER A 24 -2.66 21.50 -3.52
C SER A 24 -1.93 22.71 -2.91
N HIS A 25 -0.59 22.80 -3.04
CA HIS A 25 0.13 24.01 -2.67
C HIS A 25 0.22 24.92 -3.90
N SER A 26 -0.46 26.07 -3.84
CA SER A 26 -0.01 27.29 -4.50
C SER A 26 0.60 28.18 -3.42
N SER A 27 1.85 28.59 -3.58
CA SER A 27 2.59 29.48 -2.68
C SER A 27 2.22 30.95 -2.93
N GLU A 28 0.95 31.30 -3.00
CA GLU A 28 0.49 32.70 -3.00
C GLU A 28 -0.54 32.92 -1.89
N PRO A 29 -0.30 33.85 -0.95
CA PRO A 29 -1.31 34.31 -0.04
C PRO A 29 -2.23 35.28 -0.80
N ASP A 30 -3.54 35.10 -0.72
CA ASP A 30 -4.59 35.97 -1.29
C ASP A 30 -5.14 35.59 -2.69
N ALA A 31 -5.56 34.33 -2.89
CA ALA A 31 -6.56 34.05 -3.90
C ALA A 31 -7.90 33.70 -3.26
N PRO A 32 -9.05 34.20 -3.75
CA PRO A 32 -10.35 33.88 -3.18
C PRO A 32 -10.67 32.39 -3.39
N ASP A 33 -11.40 31.83 -2.48
CA ASP A 33 -11.82 30.40 -2.29
C ASP A 33 -12.65 29.84 -3.47
N SER A 34 -12.17 30.00 -4.71
CA SER A 34 -12.80 29.50 -5.91
C SER A 34 -11.81 28.75 -6.78
N ALA A 35 -11.99 27.42 -6.84
CA ALA A 35 -11.33 26.43 -7.70
C ALA A 35 -9.95 25.94 -7.23
N GLN A 36 -9.84 25.44 -6.00
CA GLN A 36 -8.82 24.42 -5.72
C GLN A 36 -9.11 23.22 -6.60
N ALA A 37 -8.18 22.88 -7.50
CA ALA A 37 -8.27 21.68 -8.32
C ALA A 37 -8.42 20.48 -7.37
N SER A 38 -9.65 20.00 -7.21
CA SER A 38 -9.94 18.88 -6.34
C SER A 38 -9.48 17.59 -7.02
N TRP A 39 -8.63 16.83 -6.36
CA TRP A 39 -8.27 15.48 -6.81
C TRP A 39 -9.53 14.65 -7.02
N ARG A 40 -9.52 13.85 -8.08
CA ARG A 40 -10.54 12.83 -8.35
C ARG A 40 -9.92 11.45 -8.25
N VAL A 41 -10.76 10.43 -8.12
CA VAL A 41 -10.32 9.03 -8.12
C VAL A 41 -9.47 8.74 -9.36
N ARG A 42 -9.87 9.19 -10.55
CA ARG A 42 -9.09 9.03 -11.80
C ARG A 42 -7.69 9.63 -11.75
N ASP A 43 -7.50 10.75 -11.05
CA ASP A 43 -6.19 11.40 -10.95
C ASP A 43 -5.24 10.57 -10.09
N LEU A 44 -5.79 9.96 -9.03
CA LEU A 44 -5.03 9.00 -8.20
C LEU A 44 -4.77 7.70 -8.95
N MET A 45 -5.72 7.20 -9.74
CA MET A 45 -5.48 6.06 -10.62
C MET A 45 -4.34 6.33 -11.60
N ALA A 46 -4.31 7.53 -12.22
CA ALA A 46 -3.23 7.91 -13.14
C ALA A 46 -1.88 8.03 -12.42
N LEU A 47 -1.87 8.56 -11.19
CA LEU A 47 -0.67 8.62 -10.35
C LEU A 47 -0.17 7.22 -10.00
N MET A 48 -1.06 6.32 -9.55
CA MET A 48 -0.72 4.93 -9.23
C MET A 48 -0.23 4.18 -10.47
N GLU A 49 -0.83 4.42 -11.65
CA GLU A 49 -0.38 3.84 -12.92
C GLU A 49 1.02 4.32 -13.31
N SER A 50 1.37 5.58 -12.99
CA SER A 50 2.73 6.09 -13.27
C SER A 50 3.80 5.49 -12.36
N TRP A 51 3.44 5.09 -11.13
CA TRP A 51 4.37 4.46 -10.19
C TRP A 51 4.39 2.95 -10.29
N TYR A 52 3.22 2.36 -10.48
CA TYR A 52 2.96 0.91 -10.45
C TYR A 52 2.10 0.51 -11.64
N PRO A 53 2.63 0.49 -12.87
CA PRO A 53 1.85 0.19 -14.06
C PRO A 53 1.13 -1.15 -13.93
N GLN A 54 -0.17 -1.19 -14.25
CA GLN A 54 -0.97 -2.42 -14.16
C GLN A 54 -0.42 -3.54 -15.06
N ALA A 55 0.21 -3.14 -16.18
CA ALA A 55 0.82 -4.09 -17.12
C ALA A 55 1.99 -4.89 -16.53
N THR A 56 2.60 -4.43 -15.42
CA THR A 56 3.69 -5.17 -14.73
C THR A 56 3.17 -6.18 -13.72
N ALA A 57 1.88 -6.16 -13.38
CA ALA A 57 1.30 -7.13 -12.46
C ALA A 57 1.41 -8.56 -13.00
N GLN A 58 1.52 -9.53 -12.10
CA GLN A 58 1.50 -10.95 -12.45
C GLN A 58 0.20 -11.30 -13.19
N SER A 59 0.26 -12.21 -14.15
CA SER A 59 -0.86 -12.57 -15.05
C SER A 59 -2.12 -13.07 -14.32
N TRP A 60 -1.95 -13.62 -13.14
CA TRP A 60 -3.05 -14.11 -12.28
C TRP A 60 -3.63 -13.01 -11.39
N ASP A 61 -2.93 -11.88 -11.25
CA ASP A 61 -3.32 -10.80 -10.35
C ASP A 61 -4.42 -9.90 -10.92
N ARG A 62 -5.07 -9.14 -10.04
CA ARG A 62 -6.12 -8.17 -10.38
C ARG A 62 -5.89 -6.91 -9.57
N VAL A 63 -5.34 -5.89 -10.21
CA VAL A 63 -4.97 -4.60 -9.63
C VAL A 63 -5.79 -3.47 -10.23
N GLY A 64 -5.89 -2.35 -9.53
CA GLY A 64 -6.60 -1.16 -9.98
C GLY A 64 -7.84 -0.82 -9.15
N LEU A 65 -8.78 -0.08 -9.73
CA LEU A 65 -10.02 0.33 -9.08
C LEU A 65 -10.99 -0.86 -8.97
N ILE A 66 -11.30 -1.26 -7.73
CA ILE A 66 -12.18 -2.40 -7.43
C ILE A 66 -13.62 -1.93 -7.23
N VAL A 67 -13.79 -0.80 -6.54
CA VAL A 67 -15.08 -0.19 -6.22
C VAL A 67 -14.93 1.33 -6.32
N GLY A 68 -15.91 2.00 -6.87
CA GLY A 68 -15.97 3.47 -6.85
C GLY A 68 -16.23 4.09 -8.22
N ASP A 69 -16.45 5.40 -8.21
CA ASP A 69 -16.63 6.24 -9.37
C ASP A 69 -15.31 6.98 -9.68
N PRO A 70 -14.72 6.82 -10.88
CA PRO A 70 -13.51 7.54 -11.27
C PRO A 70 -13.64 9.07 -11.21
N ASP A 71 -14.86 9.59 -11.28
CA ASP A 71 -15.13 11.03 -11.23
C ASP A 71 -15.38 11.58 -9.83
N ALA A 72 -15.48 10.71 -8.83
CA ALA A 72 -15.70 11.12 -7.46
C ALA A 72 -14.53 11.98 -6.95
N PRO A 73 -14.80 13.07 -6.20
CA PRO A 73 -13.75 13.89 -5.59
C PRO A 73 -13.03 13.13 -4.47
N VAL A 74 -11.72 13.39 -4.31
CA VAL A 74 -10.91 12.80 -3.25
C VAL A 74 -10.16 13.88 -2.46
N ARG A 75 -10.38 13.95 -1.16
CA ARG A 75 -9.71 14.83 -0.20
C ARG A 75 -8.97 14.05 0.89
N SER A 76 -9.46 12.83 1.15
CA SER A 76 -8.94 11.98 2.21
C SER A 76 -8.74 10.56 1.73
N LEU A 77 -7.57 9.98 2.10
CA LEU A 77 -7.17 8.62 1.76
C LEU A 77 -6.92 7.81 3.01
N LEU A 78 -7.32 6.54 2.98
CA LEU A 78 -6.92 5.52 3.93
C LEU A 78 -6.02 4.50 3.23
N LEU A 79 -4.79 4.35 3.72
CA LEU A 79 -3.87 3.31 3.24
C LEU A 79 -3.93 2.11 4.20
N ALA A 80 -4.06 0.93 3.65
CA ALA A 80 -4.09 -0.31 4.44
C ALA A 80 -3.42 -1.46 3.69
N LEU A 81 -3.00 -2.49 4.42
CA LEU A 81 -2.47 -3.70 3.81
C LEU A 81 -3.61 -4.55 3.24
N ASP A 82 -4.62 -4.84 4.06
CA ASP A 82 -5.72 -5.74 3.75
C ASP A 82 -7.08 -5.01 3.70
N PRO A 83 -7.95 -5.31 2.73
CA PRO A 83 -9.30 -4.76 2.66
C PRO A 83 -10.27 -5.52 3.58
N THR A 84 -10.00 -5.52 4.88
CA THR A 84 -10.82 -6.24 5.87
C THR A 84 -12.12 -5.50 6.21
N ALA A 85 -13.06 -6.20 6.88
CA ALA A 85 -14.27 -5.57 7.41
C ALA A 85 -13.94 -4.40 8.36
N ALA A 86 -12.90 -4.54 9.19
CA ALA A 86 -12.45 -3.49 10.11
C ALA A 86 -11.93 -2.25 9.36
N ILE A 87 -11.18 -2.45 8.26
CA ILE A 87 -10.74 -1.34 7.40
C ILE A 87 -11.92 -0.67 6.72
N ALA A 88 -12.90 -1.44 6.24
CA ALA A 88 -14.13 -0.87 5.66
C ALA A 88 -14.95 -0.09 6.70
N GLU A 89 -15.00 -0.55 7.94
CA GLU A 89 -15.63 0.18 9.07
C GLU A 89 -14.89 1.49 9.35
N GLN A 90 -13.57 1.45 9.44
CA GLN A 90 -12.74 2.63 9.63
C GLN A 90 -12.89 3.62 8.46
N ALA A 91 -12.94 3.13 7.23
CA ALA A 91 -13.13 3.96 6.05
C ALA A 91 -14.47 4.73 6.10
N VAL A 92 -15.52 4.06 6.54
CA VAL A 92 -16.86 4.68 6.68
C VAL A 92 -16.94 5.61 7.89
N ALA A 93 -16.25 5.29 8.99
CA ALA A 93 -16.20 6.17 10.16
C ALA A 93 -15.46 7.50 9.87
N GLY A 94 -14.54 7.46 8.90
CA GLY A 94 -13.81 8.64 8.43
C GLY A 94 -12.59 9.03 9.28
N PRO A 95 -11.86 10.06 8.82
CA PRO A 95 -10.64 10.51 9.47
C PRO A 95 -10.87 11.39 10.70
N ASP A 96 -12.01 12.03 10.78
CA ASP A 96 -12.30 13.07 11.77
C ASP A 96 -13.59 12.76 12.54
N SER A 97 -13.79 13.44 13.66
CA SER A 97 -14.98 13.26 14.52
C SER A 97 -16.29 13.78 13.93
N ASP A 98 -16.24 14.43 12.77
CA ASP A 98 -17.42 14.93 12.05
C ASP A 98 -18.18 13.83 11.29
N GLY A 99 -17.64 12.61 11.26
CA GLY A 99 -18.29 11.42 10.71
C GLY A 99 -18.33 11.36 9.18
N HIS A 100 -17.53 12.19 8.49
CA HIS A 100 -17.39 12.07 7.04
C HIS A 100 -16.49 10.87 6.69
N PRO A 101 -16.95 9.93 5.82
CA PRO A 101 -16.12 8.82 5.36
C PRO A 101 -14.81 9.31 4.71
N TYR A 102 -13.82 8.40 4.64
CA TYR A 102 -12.74 8.57 3.68
C TYR A 102 -13.31 8.52 2.27
N ASP A 103 -12.74 9.30 1.36
CA ASP A 103 -13.18 9.30 -0.04
C ASP A 103 -12.65 8.06 -0.79
N MET A 104 -11.44 7.57 -0.41
CA MET A 104 -10.83 6.42 -1.06
C MET A 104 -9.98 5.60 -0.07
N VAL A 105 -9.99 4.29 -0.25
CA VAL A 105 -9.09 3.33 0.38
C VAL A 105 -8.14 2.78 -0.69
N ILE A 106 -6.85 2.77 -0.39
CA ILE A 106 -5.84 2.08 -1.21
C ILE A 106 -5.29 0.94 -0.37
N THR A 107 -5.37 -0.27 -0.91
CA THR A 107 -4.82 -1.47 -0.26
C THR A 107 -3.70 -2.08 -1.09
N HIS A 108 -2.81 -2.82 -0.43
CA HIS A 108 -1.86 -3.68 -1.13
C HIS A 108 -2.57 -4.96 -1.59
N HIS A 109 -3.15 -5.72 -0.67
CA HIS A 109 -3.83 -6.95 -1.02
C HIS A 109 -5.19 -6.68 -1.70
N PRO A 110 -5.54 -7.48 -2.74
CA PRO A 110 -6.81 -7.34 -3.43
C PRO A 110 -7.96 -7.98 -2.65
N LEU A 111 -9.12 -7.31 -2.64
CA LEU A 111 -10.36 -7.89 -2.11
C LEU A 111 -10.88 -9.03 -2.98
N LEU A 112 -10.79 -8.86 -4.30
CA LEU A 112 -11.36 -9.76 -5.31
C LEU A 112 -10.26 -10.30 -6.23
N LEU A 113 -9.32 -11.10 -5.69
CA LEU A 113 -8.26 -11.73 -6.46
C LEU A 113 -8.82 -12.70 -7.52
N HIS A 114 -9.86 -13.43 -7.15
CA HIS A 114 -10.63 -14.26 -8.06
C HIS A 114 -11.97 -13.62 -8.38
N GLY A 115 -12.45 -13.79 -9.60
CA GLY A 115 -13.76 -13.29 -10.02
C GLY A 115 -14.87 -13.78 -9.08
N ALA A 116 -15.78 -12.88 -8.73
CA ALA A 116 -16.94 -13.21 -7.89
C ALA A 116 -18.22 -13.15 -8.72
N SER A 117 -18.97 -14.27 -8.74
CA SER A 117 -20.29 -14.33 -9.37
C SER A 117 -21.41 -13.77 -8.45
N PHE A 118 -21.15 -13.74 -7.14
CA PHE A 118 -22.12 -13.32 -6.13
C PHE A 118 -21.42 -12.52 -5.03
N LEU A 119 -22.05 -11.43 -4.58
CA LEU A 119 -21.55 -10.56 -3.49
C LEU A 119 -22.68 -10.20 -2.52
N PRO A 120 -23.36 -11.20 -1.92
CA PRO A 120 -24.38 -10.92 -0.92
C PRO A 120 -23.75 -10.33 0.34
N VAL A 121 -24.51 -9.52 1.08
CA VAL A 121 -24.02 -8.90 2.33
C VAL A 121 -23.72 -9.92 3.45
N THR A 122 -24.17 -11.15 3.28
CA THR A 122 -23.87 -12.28 4.18
C THR A 122 -22.51 -12.91 3.92
N ASP A 123 -21.88 -12.59 2.78
CA ASP A 123 -20.50 -12.96 2.47
C ASP A 123 -19.55 -11.86 2.93
N PRO A 124 -18.40 -12.18 3.55
CA PRO A 124 -17.45 -11.17 4.03
C PRO A 124 -17.02 -10.15 2.97
N LYS A 125 -16.73 -10.60 1.74
CA LYS A 125 -16.32 -9.71 0.63
C LYS A 125 -17.50 -8.88 0.14
N GLY A 126 -18.68 -9.50 0.03
CA GLY A 126 -19.93 -8.83 -0.32
C GLY A 126 -20.32 -7.76 0.70
N ALA A 127 -20.11 -8.02 1.99
CA ALA A 127 -20.33 -7.04 3.06
C ALA A 127 -19.41 -5.82 2.91
N VAL A 128 -18.11 -6.03 2.68
CA VAL A 128 -17.12 -4.95 2.45
C VAL A 128 -17.52 -4.12 1.24
N VAL A 129 -17.75 -4.75 0.07
CA VAL A 129 -18.15 -4.06 -1.17
C VAL A 129 -19.42 -3.23 -0.95
N THR A 130 -20.46 -3.84 -0.35
CA THR A 130 -21.73 -3.17 -0.12
C THR A 130 -21.56 -1.97 0.82
N ARG A 131 -20.74 -2.09 1.87
CA ARG A 131 -20.48 -1.02 2.83
C ARG A 131 -19.81 0.16 2.16
N LEU A 132 -18.74 -0.09 1.39
CA LEU A 132 -17.98 0.95 0.69
C LEU A 132 -18.86 1.66 -0.35
N ILE A 133 -19.60 0.93 -1.18
CA ILE A 133 -20.52 1.52 -2.18
C ILE A 133 -21.56 2.42 -1.52
N ARG A 134 -22.20 1.96 -0.43
CA ARG A 134 -23.22 2.75 0.26
C ARG A 134 -22.67 4.03 0.90
N ALA A 135 -21.41 4.02 1.29
CA ALA A 135 -20.74 5.18 1.86
C ALA A 135 -20.08 6.10 0.82
N GLY A 136 -20.11 5.73 -0.48
CA GLY A 136 -19.44 6.48 -1.54
C GLY A 136 -17.91 6.39 -1.46
N VAL A 137 -17.36 5.37 -0.81
CA VAL A 137 -15.91 5.16 -0.65
C VAL A 137 -15.38 4.32 -1.79
N SER A 138 -14.36 4.82 -2.48
CA SER A 138 -13.66 4.07 -3.53
C SER A 138 -12.62 3.10 -2.92
N LEU A 139 -12.41 1.95 -3.56
CA LEU A 139 -11.38 0.98 -3.19
C LEU A 139 -10.47 0.70 -4.39
N PHE A 140 -9.19 0.91 -4.20
CA PHE A 140 -8.14 0.62 -5.17
C PHE A 140 -7.11 -0.32 -4.56
N ASN A 141 -6.53 -1.22 -5.35
CA ASN A 141 -5.38 -1.99 -4.91
C ASN A 141 -4.20 -1.91 -5.88
N ALA A 142 -2.98 -1.89 -5.32
CA ALA A 142 -1.72 -2.10 -5.99
C ALA A 142 -1.00 -3.25 -5.28
N HIS A 143 -0.83 -4.38 -5.97
CA HIS A 143 -0.36 -5.63 -5.40
C HIS A 143 0.98 -6.03 -6.02
N THR A 144 1.01 -7.06 -6.86
CA THR A 144 2.28 -7.50 -7.44
C THR A 144 2.96 -6.45 -8.33
N ASN A 145 2.22 -5.53 -8.94
CA ASN A 145 2.80 -4.39 -9.65
C ASN A 145 3.55 -3.43 -8.71
N ALA A 146 3.09 -3.26 -7.46
CA ALA A 146 3.81 -2.49 -6.45
C ALA A 146 5.02 -3.25 -5.87
N ASP A 147 4.99 -4.59 -5.83
CA ASP A 147 6.14 -5.42 -5.43
C ASP A 147 7.26 -5.40 -6.49
N ILE A 148 6.85 -5.39 -7.77
CA ILE A 148 7.75 -5.48 -8.93
C ILE A 148 8.48 -4.16 -9.18
N ALA A 149 7.85 -3.02 -8.89
CA ALA A 149 8.38 -1.69 -9.20
C ALA A 149 9.77 -1.45 -8.58
N CYS A 150 10.60 -0.66 -9.27
CA CYS A 150 11.94 -0.30 -8.80
C CYS A 150 11.88 0.39 -7.42
N GLU A 151 10.99 1.38 -7.26
CA GLU A 151 10.70 2.05 -5.98
C GLU A 151 9.42 1.48 -5.35
N GLY A 152 9.35 0.16 -5.21
CA GLY A 152 8.18 -0.56 -4.71
C GLY A 152 8.35 -1.12 -3.31
N VAL A 153 7.41 -1.99 -2.94
CA VAL A 153 7.34 -2.60 -1.59
C VAL A 153 8.58 -3.42 -1.26
N ALA A 154 9.08 -4.21 -2.23
CA ALA A 154 10.26 -5.05 -2.03
C ALA A 154 11.54 -4.20 -1.82
N THR A 155 11.68 -3.07 -2.53
CA THR A 155 12.78 -2.13 -2.33
C THR A 155 12.70 -1.45 -0.97
N ALA A 156 11.51 -0.97 -0.59
CA ALA A 156 11.31 -0.35 0.73
C ALA A 156 11.64 -1.31 1.88
N LEU A 157 11.34 -2.61 1.74
CA LEU A 157 11.74 -3.61 2.71
C LEU A 157 13.25 -3.82 2.73
N ALA A 158 13.88 -3.92 1.56
CA ALA A 158 15.33 -4.08 1.43
C ALA A 158 16.09 -2.92 2.08
N ASP A 159 15.66 -1.68 1.83
CA ASP A 159 16.23 -0.47 2.43
C ASP A 159 16.07 -0.48 3.95
N LEU A 160 14.88 -0.85 4.45
CA LEU A 160 14.57 -0.88 5.88
C LEU A 160 15.46 -1.86 6.65
N ILE A 161 15.78 -3.01 6.04
CA ILE A 161 16.67 -4.02 6.65
C ILE A 161 18.15 -3.81 6.29
N GLY A 162 18.47 -2.74 5.57
CA GLY A 162 19.84 -2.28 5.33
C GLY A 162 20.56 -2.99 4.18
N LEU A 163 19.84 -3.52 3.20
CA LEU A 163 20.46 -4.07 1.99
C LEU A 163 21.06 -2.96 1.12
N ARG A 164 22.19 -3.25 0.50
CA ARG A 164 22.89 -2.40 -0.46
C ARG A 164 23.06 -3.13 -1.79
N ASP A 165 23.27 -2.36 -2.86
CA ASP A 165 23.50 -2.88 -4.22
C ASP A 165 22.42 -3.90 -4.61
N THR A 166 21.17 -3.54 -4.37
CA THR A 166 20.04 -4.45 -4.56
C THR A 166 19.70 -4.62 -6.03
N VAL A 167 19.39 -5.87 -6.40
CA VAL A 167 18.81 -6.24 -7.68
C VAL A 167 17.56 -7.07 -7.45
N PRO A 168 16.64 -7.15 -8.42
CA PRO A 168 15.49 -8.06 -8.30
C PRO A 168 15.95 -9.51 -8.10
N LEU A 169 15.30 -10.23 -7.17
CA LEU A 169 15.52 -11.67 -7.00
C LEU A 169 15.02 -12.44 -8.23
N GLU A 170 13.88 -12.03 -8.78
CA GLU A 170 13.28 -12.56 -9.99
C GLU A 170 13.02 -11.41 -10.97
N PRO A 171 14.02 -11.09 -11.86
CA PRO A 171 13.87 -10.01 -12.84
C PRO A 171 12.75 -10.31 -13.84
N CYS A 172 11.97 -9.27 -14.22
CA CYS A 172 10.91 -9.42 -15.22
C CYS A 172 10.93 -8.34 -16.31
N GLY A 173 11.87 -7.42 -16.28
CA GLY A 173 12.02 -6.37 -17.30
C GLY A 173 12.74 -5.13 -16.79
N VAL A 174 12.48 -4.03 -17.47
CA VAL A 174 12.96 -2.69 -17.10
C VAL A 174 11.78 -1.71 -17.11
N ASP A 175 11.84 -0.68 -16.26
CA ASP A 175 10.88 0.42 -16.27
C ASP A 175 11.16 1.43 -17.42
N ALA A 176 10.39 2.50 -17.46
CA ALA A 176 10.54 3.55 -18.48
C ALA A 176 11.86 4.31 -18.37
N GLU A 177 12.46 4.35 -17.20
CA GLU A 177 13.74 4.97 -16.88
C GLU A 177 14.93 4.04 -17.12
N GLY A 178 14.70 2.76 -17.43
CA GLY A 178 15.71 1.74 -17.70
C GLY A 178 16.21 0.98 -16.47
N HIS A 179 15.56 1.10 -15.31
CA HIS A 179 15.91 0.35 -14.11
C HIS A 179 15.33 -1.07 -14.18
N GLU A 180 16.07 -2.05 -13.69
CA GLU A 180 15.57 -3.42 -13.57
C GLU A 180 14.42 -3.50 -12.57
N ILE A 181 13.33 -4.11 -13.01
CA ILE A 181 12.15 -4.40 -12.21
C ILE A 181 11.95 -5.91 -12.04
N GLY A 182 11.33 -6.32 -10.93
CA GLY A 182 11.06 -7.73 -10.65
C GLY A 182 10.69 -8.00 -9.20
N LEU A 183 10.32 -9.23 -8.92
CA LEU A 183 9.90 -9.68 -7.59
C LEU A 183 11.09 -9.84 -6.64
N GLY A 184 10.86 -9.45 -5.38
CA GLY A 184 11.86 -9.53 -4.32
C GLY A 184 13.07 -8.64 -4.56
N ARG A 185 14.02 -8.68 -3.64
CA ARG A 185 15.34 -8.02 -3.77
C ARG A 185 16.41 -8.92 -3.20
N VAL A 186 17.57 -8.90 -3.83
CA VAL A 186 18.81 -9.50 -3.33
C VAL A 186 19.84 -8.40 -3.26
N GLY A 187 20.55 -8.31 -2.14
CA GLY A 187 21.57 -7.31 -1.93
C GLY A 187 22.68 -7.77 -1.00
N THR A 188 23.56 -6.86 -0.64
CA THR A 188 24.66 -7.09 0.30
C THR A 188 24.39 -6.37 1.62
N ILE A 189 24.93 -6.91 2.70
CA ILE A 189 25.02 -6.27 4.01
C ILE A 189 26.45 -6.31 4.51
N GLU A 190 26.78 -5.51 5.53
CA GLU A 190 28.05 -5.71 6.24
C GLU A 190 28.09 -7.13 6.81
N PRO A 191 29.20 -7.86 6.62
CA PRO A 191 29.32 -9.23 7.09
C PRO A 191 29.00 -9.35 8.59
N THR A 192 28.07 -10.24 8.93
CA THR A 192 27.60 -10.45 10.30
C THR A 192 27.19 -11.90 10.48
N THR A 193 26.63 -12.26 11.65
CA THR A 193 26.02 -13.58 11.87
C THR A 193 24.52 -13.56 11.59
N LEU A 194 23.94 -14.73 11.30
CA LEU A 194 22.50 -14.87 11.11
C LEU A 194 21.71 -14.36 12.32
N GLY A 195 22.16 -14.68 13.55
CA GLY A 195 21.52 -14.21 14.77
C GLY A 195 21.53 -12.68 14.87
N ALA A 196 22.70 -12.04 14.69
CA ALA A 196 22.82 -10.59 14.75
C ALA A 196 22.01 -9.90 13.65
N PHE A 197 21.94 -10.46 12.44
CA PHE A 197 21.08 -9.95 11.37
C PHE A 197 19.59 -10.11 11.71
N ALA A 198 19.19 -11.24 12.29
CA ALA A 198 17.82 -11.45 12.74
C ALA A 198 17.40 -10.45 13.83
N ASP A 199 18.27 -10.15 14.78
CA ASP A 199 18.05 -9.12 15.81
C ASP A 199 17.87 -7.74 15.19
N HIS A 200 18.71 -7.40 14.19
CA HIS A 200 18.56 -6.16 13.45
C HIS A 200 17.20 -6.08 12.75
N VAL A 201 16.84 -7.11 11.97
CA VAL A 201 15.53 -7.18 11.28
C VAL A 201 14.37 -7.06 12.28
N ALA A 202 14.44 -7.75 13.42
CA ALA A 202 13.42 -7.65 14.47
C ALA A 202 13.32 -6.24 15.07
N SER A 203 14.40 -5.48 15.09
CA SER A 203 14.43 -4.11 15.63
C SER A 203 13.83 -3.07 14.71
N VAL A 204 13.92 -3.28 13.38
CA VAL A 204 13.46 -2.31 12.38
C VAL A 204 12.07 -2.62 11.83
N LEU A 205 11.66 -3.89 11.85
CA LEU A 205 10.32 -4.28 11.43
C LEU A 205 9.31 -4.11 12.56
N PRO A 206 8.06 -3.84 12.21
CA PRO A 206 6.98 -3.82 13.18
C PRO A 206 6.79 -5.19 13.85
N ALA A 207 6.61 -5.20 15.16
CA ALA A 207 6.37 -6.44 15.90
C ALA A 207 5.11 -7.16 15.40
N GLY A 208 5.27 -8.39 14.94
CA GLY A 208 4.18 -9.30 14.58
C GLY A 208 3.77 -10.20 15.78
N PRO A 209 2.58 -10.85 15.76
CA PRO A 209 2.16 -11.75 16.85
C PRO A 209 3.07 -12.96 16.99
N THR A 210 3.74 -13.38 15.93
CA THR A 210 4.67 -14.51 15.92
C THR A 210 6.13 -14.08 16.05
N GLY A 211 6.41 -12.77 16.08
CA GLY A 211 7.78 -12.27 16.00
C GLY A 211 8.45 -12.60 14.66
N LEU A 212 9.78 -12.63 14.66
CA LEU A 212 10.59 -13.07 13.54
C LEU A 212 10.90 -14.57 13.71
N LEU A 213 10.65 -15.36 12.67
CA LEU A 213 11.04 -16.75 12.61
C LEU A 213 12.37 -16.88 11.89
N VAL A 214 13.35 -17.50 12.52
CA VAL A 214 14.70 -17.69 11.98
C VAL A 214 14.96 -19.19 11.86
N GLY A 215 15.48 -19.63 10.70
CA GLY A 215 15.91 -21.01 10.48
C GLY A 215 17.39 -21.02 10.10
N GLY A 216 18.18 -21.85 10.79
CA GLY A 216 19.61 -21.99 10.56
C GLY A 216 20.44 -21.86 11.84
N ASP A 217 21.77 -22.01 11.69
CA ASP A 217 22.71 -21.78 12.79
C ASP A 217 22.91 -20.27 13.00
N GLU A 218 22.60 -19.76 14.18
CA GLU A 218 22.74 -18.35 14.53
C GLU A 218 24.17 -17.81 14.33
N ALA A 219 25.18 -18.68 14.44
CA ALA A 219 26.59 -18.32 14.19
C ALA A 219 26.97 -18.30 12.71
N MET A 220 26.09 -18.72 11.80
CA MET A 220 26.35 -18.72 10.35
C MET A 220 26.65 -17.31 9.87
N ALA A 221 27.75 -17.15 9.10
CA ALA A 221 28.08 -15.88 8.50
C ALA A 221 27.10 -15.51 7.36
N VAL A 222 26.64 -14.28 7.37
CA VAL A 222 25.72 -13.71 6.37
C VAL A 222 26.31 -12.39 5.85
N SER A 223 26.39 -12.24 4.52
CA SER A 223 26.82 -11.02 3.84
C SER A 223 25.99 -10.70 2.61
N ARG A 224 25.12 -11.63 2.21
CA ARG A 224 24.17 -11.47 1.10
C ARG A 224 22.80 -12.00 1.52
N VAL A 225 21.79 -11.22 1.26
CA VAL A 225 20.38 -11.50 1.63
C VAL A 225 19.50 -11.29 0.40
#